data_32261b29b4695d79921028d96581d637
#
_entry.id   32261b29b4695d79921028d96581d637
#
_cell.length_a   1.000
_cell.length_b   1.000
_cell.length_c   1.000
_cell.angle_alpha   90.00
_cell.angle_beta   90.00
_cell.angle_gamma   90.00
#
_symmetry.space_group_name_H-M   'P 1'
#
loop_
_entity.id
_entity.type
_entity.pdbx_description
1 polymer ?
#
loop_
_entity_poly.entity_id
_entity_poly.type
_entity_poly.pdbx_seq_one_letter_code
_entity_poly.pdbx_strand_id
1 'polypeptide(L)'
;MDHLFESTLRAVREWALRVPLSPEVLRDDPDGLRIIWETKTHLAELIVCRGEFAPYRFVSLQVLDLRREVDQSPVYIYFDGEDSTTDEILTALDRGIEHMKERQEQHVSL
;
A
#
# COMPACT_ATOMS: atom_id res chain seq x y z
N MET A 1 -24.63 6.98 1.54
CA MET A 1 -24.38 5.59 1.78
C MET A 1 -23.15 5.11 1.07
N ASP A 2 -22.20 4.65 1.82
CA ASP A 2 -20.91 4.33 1.27
C ASP A 2 -20.61 2.85 1.25
N HIS A 3 -21.50 2.07 0.65
CA HIS A 3 -21.24 0.64 0.52
C HIS A 3 -19.94 0.35 -0.22
N LEU A 4 -19.63 1.18 -1.21
CA LEU A 4 -18.43 0.99 -1.98
C LEU A 4 -17.18 1.24 -1.13
N PHE A 5 -17.20 2.28 -0.30
CA PHE A 5 -16.09 2.54 0.62
C PHE A 5 -15.96 1.41 1.63
N GLU A 6 -17.08 0.99 2.22
CA GLU A 6 -17.07 -0.07 3.22
C GLU A 6 -16.55 -1.38 2.66
N SER A 7 -16.98 -1.76 1.45
CA SER A 7 -16.50 -3.00 0.84
C SER A 7 -15.04 -2.91 0.45
N THR A 8 -14.59 -1.73 -0.01
CA THR A 8 -13.19 -1.52 -0.33
C THR A 8 -12.32 -1.62 0.93
N LEU A 9 -12.74 -0.95 2.00
CA LEU A 9 -12.03 -0.98 3.27
C LEU A 9 -11.91 -2.42 3.79
N ARG A 10 -13.01 -3.19 3.71
CA ARG A 10 -12.99 -4.57 4.15
C ARG A 10 -12.02 -5.41 3.34
N ALA A 11 -12.08 -5.29 2.00
CA ALA A 11 -11.23 -6.08 1.13
C ALA A 11 -9.75 -5.75 1.36
N VAL A 12 -9.43 -4.46 1.51
CA VAL A 12 -8.04 -4.05 1.74
C VAL A 12 -7.57 -4.47 3.13
N ARG A 13 -8.44 -4.39 4.13
CA ARG A 13 -8.09 -4.85 5.47
C ARG A 13 -7.75 -6.35 5.47
N GLU A 14 -8.56 -7.15 4.79
CA GLU A 14 -8.29 -8.58 4.68
C GLU A 14 -7.00 -8.86 3.89
N TRP A 15 -6.77 -8.09 2.83
CA TRP A 15 -5.53 -8.20 2.07
C TRP A 15 -4.33 -7.90 2.95
N ALA A 16 -4.41 -6.86 3.78
CA ALA A 16 -3.30 -6.45 4.64
C ALA A 16 -2.90 -7.55 5.63
N LEU A 17 -3.88 -8.34 6.08
CA LEU A 17 -3.60 -9.44 7.00
C LEU A 17 -2.77 -10.56 6.35
N ARG A 18 -2.75 -10.62 5.03
CA ARG A 18 -2.00 -11.63 4.30
C ARG A 18 -0.60 -11.18 3.90
N VAL A 19 -0.27 -9.92 4.10
CA VAL A 19 1.07 -9.41 3.78
C VAL A 19 2.07 -10.07 4.74
N PRO A 20 3.13 -10.72 4.20
CA PRO A 20 4.05 -11.48 5.05
C PRO A 20 5.14 -10.60 5.69
N LEU A 21 4.71 -9.50 6.28
CA LEU A 21 5.58 -8.55 6.97
C LEU A 21 4.85 -8.11 8.23
N SER A 22 5.59 -7.72 9.26
CA SER A 22 4.99 -7.23 10.50
C SER A 22 4.45 -5.83 10.28
N PRO A 23 3.16 -5.60 10.50
CA PRO A 23 2.58 -4.28 10.30
C PRO A 23 2.70 -3.41 11.54
N GLU A 24 2.84 -2.11 11.31
CA GLU A 24 2.57 -1.11 12.33
C GLU A 24 1.23 -0.48 11.97
N VAL A 25 0.20 -0.76 12.78
CA VAL A 25 -1.15 -0.29 12.51
C VAL A 25 -1.35 1.03 13.23
N LEU A 26 -1.48 2.12 12.46
CA LEU A 26 -1.66 3.45 13.00
C LEU A 26 -3.13 3.84 13.10
N ARG A 27 -3.97 3.21 12.30
CA ARG A 27 -5.40 3.43 12.32
C ARG A 27 -6.11 2.18 11.81
N ASP A 28 -7.17 1.78 12.50
CA ASP A 28 -8.03 0.67 12.06
C ASP A 28 -9.39 0.87 12.70
N ASP A 29 -10.27 1.58 11.99
CA ASP A 29 -11.61 1.87 12.47
C ASP A 29 -12.57 1.88 11.27
N PRO A 30 -13.88 2.07 11.48
CA PRO A 30 -14.84 2.04 10.37
C PRO A 30 -14.64 3.11 9.31
N ASP A 31 -13.88 4.15 9.62
CA ASP A 31 -13.67 5.27 8.71
C ASP A 31 -12.31 5.23 8.03
N GLY A 32 -11.45 4.29 8.38
CA GLY A 32 -10.18 4.24 7.71
C GLY A 32 -9.21 3.22 8.25
N LEU A 33 -8.12 3.07 7.52
CA LEU A 33 -7.04 2.15 7.82
C LEU A 33 -5.73 2.84 7.46
N ARG A 34 -4.73 2.70 8.33
CA ARG A 34 -3.40 3.20 8.01
C ARG A 34 -2.38 2.23 8.59
N ILE A 35 -1.56 1.68 7.71
CA ILE A 35 -0.60 0.64 8.08
C ILE A 35 0.74 0.98 7.46
N ILE A 36 1.80 0.78 8.22
CA ILE A 36 3.17 0.89 7.74
C ILE A 36 3.86 -0.46 7.89
N TRP A 37 4.54 -0.88 6.83
CA TRP A 37 5.45 -2.03 6.86
C TRP A 37 6.84 -1.51 6.57
N GLU A 38 7.81 -1.94 7.34
CA GLU A 38 9.18 -1.49 7.17
C GLU A 38 10.13 -2.68 7.17
N THR A 39 11.06 -2.67 6.23
CA THR A 39 12.19 -3.60 6.20
C THR A 39 13.46 -2.78 6.38
N LYS A 40 14.61 -3.44 6.29
CA LYS A 40 15.88 -2.72 6.38
C LYS A 40 16.06 -1.71 5.25
N THR A 41 15.43 -1.96 4.11
CA THR A 41 15.70 -1.17 2.90
C THR A 41 14.49 -0.41 2.40
N HIS A 42 13.27 -0.75 2.83
CA HIS A 42 12.05 -0.16 2.26
C HIS A 42 11.04 0.16 3.35
N LEU A 43 10.17 1.09 3.04
CA LEU A 43 9.02 1.43 3.88
C LEU A 43 7.80 1.56 2.98
N ALA A 44 6.71 0.91 3.35
CA ALA A 44 5.44 1.04 2.64
C ALA A 44 4.40 1.64 3.56
N GLU A 45 3.63 2.57 3.04
CA GLU A 45 2.52 3.17 3.78
C GLU A 45 1.23 2.96 3.01
N LEU A 46 0.28 2.27 3.64
CA LEU A 46 -1.06 2.06 3.11
C LEU A 46 -2.03 2.98 3.83
N ILE A 47 -2.84 3.71 3.06
CA ILE A 47 -3.89 4.55 3.62
C ILE A 47 -5.20 4.19 2.92
N VAL A 48 -6.25 3.95 3.72
CA VAL A 48 -7.61 3.79 3.21
C VAL A 48 -8.48 4.77 3.98
N CYS A 49 -9.08 5.71 3.27
CA CYS A 49 -9.98 6.70 3.86
C CYS A 49 -10.77 7.36 2.73
N ARG A 50 -11.76 8.16 3.11
CA ARG A 50 -12.46 8.98 2.12
C ARG A 50 -11.58 10.18 1.80
N GLY A 51 -10.82 10.05 0.70
CA GLY A 51 -9.81 11.04 0.34
C GLY A 51 -10.39 12.22 -0.40
N GLU A 52 -11.23 13.01 0.26
CA GLU A 52 -12.01 14.05 -0.39
C GLU A 52 -11.17 15.05 -1.19
N PHE A 53 -10.00 15.40 -0.71
CA PHE A 53 -9.11 16.32 -1.41
C PHE A 53 -7.78 15.68 -1.76
N ALA A 54 -7.71 14.34 -1.69
CA ALA A 54 -6.49 13.61 -1.97
C ALA A 54 -6.47 13.17 -3.44
N PRO A 55 -5.30 12.81 -3.98
CA PRO A 55 -5.21 12.33 -5.35
C PRO A 55 -5.82 10.93 -5.53
N TYR A 56 -6.10 10.22 -4.46
CA TYR A 56 -6.75 8.91 -4.49
C TYR A 56 -8.21 9.04 -4.07
N ARG A 57 -9.05 8.08 -4.51
CA ARG A 57 -10.43 8.06 -4.06
C ARG A 57 -10.55 7.49 -2.65
N PHE A 58 -10.06 6.28 -2.44
CA PHE A 58 -10.10 5.61 -1.13
C PHE A 58 -8.77 5.04 -0.71
N VAL A 59 -7.91 4.63 -1.65
CA VAL A 59 -6.75 3.80 -1.36
C VAL A 59 -5.48 4.42 -1.91
N SER A 60 -4.48 4.51 -1.06
CA SER A 60 -3.14 4.95 -1.45
C SER A 60 -2.12 3.98 -0.89
N LEU A 61 -1.14 3.61 -1.70
CA LEU A 61 0.01 2.85 -1.26
C LEU A 61 1.27 3.51 -1.82
N GLN A 62 2.21 3.82 -0.95
CA GLN A 62 3.52 4.33 -1.35
C GLN A 62 4.59 3.40 -0.80
N VAL A 63 5.58 3.09 -1.63
CA VAL A 63 6.73 2.30 -1.21
C VAL A 63 7.98 3.12 -1.45
N LEU A 64 8.79 3.27 -0.41
CA LEU A 64 10.00 4.05 -0.44
C LEU A 64 11.21 3.13 -0.31
N ASP A 65 12.24 3.41 -1.10
CA ASP A 65 13.54 2.76 -0.93
C ASP A 65 14.38 3.66 -0.04
N LEU A 66 14.63 3.23 1.19
CA LEU A 66 15.30 4.02 2.22
C LEU A 66 16.78 4.22 1.93
N ARG A 67 17.33 3.53 0.93
CA ARG A 67 18.73 3.69 0.54
C ARG A 67 18.94 4.83 -0.45
N ARG A 68 17.84 5.38 -1.00
CA ARG A 68 17.91 6.43 -2.00
C ARG A 68 17.76 7.80 -1.37
N GLU A 69 18.16 8.84 -2.13
CA GLU A 69 17.91 10.22 -1.75
C GLU A 69 16.41 10.46 -1.58
N VAL A 70 16.05 11.42 -0.76
CA VAL A 70 14.64 11.66 -0.40
C VAL A 70 13.77 11.86 -1.65
N ASP A 71 14.27 12.62 -2.62
CA ASP A 71 13.49 12.91 -3.83
C ASP A 71 13.41 11.73 -4.79
N GLN A 72 14.23 10.71 -4.60
CA GLN A 72 14.25 9.52 -5.44
C GLN A 72 13.80 8.28 -4.70
N SER A 73 13.41 8.42 -3.43
CA SER A 73 13.05 7.27 -2.61
C SER A 73 11.74 6.60 -3.00
N PRO A 74 10.71 7.30 -3.51
CA PRO A 74 9.50 6.60 -3.94
C PRO A 74 9.79 5.69 -5.13
N VAL A 75 9.60 4.39 -4.95
CA VAL A 75 9.79 3.41 -6.02
C VAL A 75 8.46 2.87 -6.52
N TYR A 76 7.38 3.13 -5.78
CA TYR A 76 6.04 2.73 -6.19
C TYR A 76 5.04 3.67 -5.52
N ILE A 77 4.11 4.19 -6.30
CA ILE A 77 3.01 5.00 -5.80
C ILE A 77 1.75 4.56 -6.52
N TYR A 78 0.72 4.23 -5.75
CA TYR A 78 -0.58 3.86 -6.30
C TYR A 78 -1.67 4.72 -5.66
N PHE A 79 -2.54 5.25 -6.49
CA PHE A 79 -3.77 5.94 -6.08
C PHE A 79 -4.92 5.33 -6.86
N ASP A 80 -5.98 4.89 -6.16
CA ASP A 80 -7.15 4.40 -6.86
C ASP A 80 -7.97 5.56 -7.43
N GLY A 81 -8.78 5.26 -8.43
CA GLY A 81 -9.67 6.23 -9.05
C GLY A 81 -11.12 5.81 -8.93
N GLU A 82 -12.01 6.64 -9.43
CA GLU A 82 -13.45 6.38 -9.34
C GLU A 82 -13.87 5.09 -10.04
N ASP A 83 -13.14 4.72 -11.09
CA ASP A 83 -13.48 3.53 -11.87
C ASP A 83 -12.69 2.30 -11.45
N SER A 84 -11.87 2.40 -10.41
CA SER A 84 -11.07 1.26 -9.97
C SER A 84 -11.96 0.20 -9.33
N THR A 85 -11.80 -1.04 -9.78
CA THR A 85 -12.50 -2.17 -9.16
C THR A 85 -11.68 -2.66 -7.97
N THR A 86 -12.33 -3.44 -7.09
CA THR A 86 -11.63 -4.05 -5.97
C THR A 86 -10.48 -4.92 -6.44
N ASP A 87 -10.68 -5.72 -7.49
CA ASP A 87 -9.62 -6.57 -8.01
C ASP A 87 -8.44 -5.76 -8.53
N GLU A 88 -8.71 -4.65 -9.21
CA GLU A 88 -7.64 -3.77 -9.67
C GLU A 88 -6.85 -3.18 -8.51
N ILE A 89 -7.55 -2.77 -7.45
CA ILE A 89 -6.92 -2.22 -6.26
C ILE A 89 -6.02 -3.27 -5.63
N LEU A 90 -6.53 -4.47 -5.39
CA LEU A 90 -5.75 -5.52 -4.73
C LEU A 90 -4.55 -5.93 -5.57
N THR A 91 -4.70 -5.98 -6.89
CA THR A 91 -3.59 -6.27 -7.80
C THR A 91 -2.50 -5.20 -7.69
N ALA A 92 -2.91 -3.94 -7.65
CA ALA A 92 -1.96 -2.84 -7.51
C ALA A 92 -1.22 -2.89 -6.17
N LEU A 93 -1.94 -3.25 -5.09
CA LEU A 93 -1.31 -3.39 -3.77
C LEU A 93 -0.30 -4.53 -3.76
N ASP A 94 -0.63 -5.66 -4.41
CA ASP A 94 0.31 -6.77 -4.53
C ASP A 94 1.59 -6.33 -5.24
N ARG A 95 1.45 -5.56 -6.32
CA ARG A 95 2.62 -5.05 -7.06
C ARG A 95 3.48 -4.15 -6.19
N GLY A 96 2.83 -3.33 -5.37
CA GLY A 96 3.56 -2.44 -4.46
C GLY A 96 4.38 -3.22 -3.45
N ILE A 97 3.78 -4.23 -2.85
CA ILE A 97 4.46 -5.03 -1.83
C ILE A 97 5.64 -5.81 -2.45
N GLU A 98 5.55 -6.16 -3.74
CA GLU A 98 6.69 -6.79 -4.40
C GLU A 98 7.95 -5.92 -4.34
N HIS A 99 7.79 -4.60 -4.34
CA HIS A 99 8.93 -3.70 -4.22
C HIS A 99 9.59 -3.73 -2.83
N MET A 100 8.89 -4.29 -1.84
CA MET A 100 9.46 -4.44 -0.49
C MET A 100 10.42 -5.60 -0.39
N LYS A 101 10.36 -6.54 -1.33
CA LYS A 101 11.20 -7.74 -1.28
C LYS A 101 12.59 -7.41 -1.73
N GLU A 102 13.57 -7.97 -1.01
CA GLU A 102 14.95 -7.84 -1.43
C GLU A 102 15.23 -8.73 -2.63
N ARG A 103 15.94 -8.19 -3.60
CA ARG A 103 16.25 -8.90 -4.82
C ARG A 103 17.59 -9.58 -4.70
N GLN A 104 17.65 -10.58 -3.83
CA GLN A 104 18.92 -11.25 -3.58
C GLN A 104 19.44 -12.00 -4.81
N GLU A 105 18.53 -12.45 -5.64
CA GLU A 105 18.90 -13.11 -6.88
C GLU A 105 19.71 -12.20 -7.79
N GLN A 106 19.61 -10.91 -7.63
CA GLN A 106 20.40 -9.97 -8.41
C GLN A 106 21.87 -9.98 -8.00
N HIS A 107 22.16 -10.44 -6.81
CA HIS A 107 23.53 -10.50 -6.30
C HIS A 107 24.18 -11.81 -6.64
N VAL A 108 23.39 -12.80 -6.94
CA VAL A 108 23.89 -14.15 -7.17
C VAL A 108 24.42 -14.33 -8.58
N SER A 109 24.00 -13.49 -9.48
CA SER A 109 24.37 -13.59 -10.88
C SER A 109 25.84 -13.30 -11.15
N LEU A 110 26.57 -12.98 -10.16
CA LEU A 110 28.01 -12.66 -10.31
C LEU A 110 28.92 -13.89 -10.30
#